data_55241cfcb0a265653e70f82677333693
#
_entry.id   55241cfcb0a265653e70f82677333693
#
_cell.length_a   1.000
_cell.length_b   1.000
_cell.length_c   1.000
_cell.angle_alpha   90.00
_cell.angle_beta   90.00
_cell.angle_gamma   90.00
#
_symmetry.space_group_name_H-M   'P 1'
#
loop_
_entity.id
_entity.type
_entity.pdbx_description
1 polymer ?
#
loop_
_entity_poly.entity_id
_entity_poly.type
_entity_poly.pdbx_seq_one_letter_code
_entity_poly.pdbx_strand_id
1 'polypeptide(L)'
;MIKSLNISAIYSSPINRAMQTAEIVGKHCDVKPILDDRLIELDMGKFTMMPYDEIFASHGNVFLKFYEGSLEISHNGVESFSEVQKRVFDIVDFVKNKHKGENVVLVTHMDPIKAMIGKVLSLKSEILFQLIIANASLNVFKYDDQNFYLSSINSMNSSRFHESF
;
A
#
# COMPACT_ATOMS: atom_id res chain seq x y z
N MET A 1 13.04 -13.43 -7.81
CA MET A 1 13.12 -11.97 -7.59
C MET A 1 13.25 -11.64 -6.10
N ILE A 2 12.27 -11.90 -5.25
CA ILE A 2 12.31 -11.57 -3.80
C ILE A 2 13.19 -12.53 -2.98
N LYS A 3 13.43 -13.74 -3.46
CA LYS A 3 14.19 -14.79 -2.75
C LYS A 3 15.61 -14.39 -2.30
N SER A 4 16.24 -13.48 -3.02
CA SER A 4 17.59 -12.98 -2.67
C SER A 4 17.59 -11.92 -1.56
N LEU A 5 16.43 -11.45 -1.12
CA LEU A 5 16.31 -10.36 -0.15
C LEU A 5 16.30 -10.82 1.31
N ASN A 6 16.40 -12.11 1.59
CA ASN A 6 16.37 -12.65 2.95
C ASN A 6 15.17 -12.11 3.76
N ILE A 7 13.95 -12.45 3.32
CA ILE A 7 12.70 -11.96 3.92
C ILE A 7 12.44 -12.65 5.25
N SER A 8 12.26 -11.88 6.31
CA SER A 8 11.99 -12.38 7.67
C SER A 8 10.50 -12.49 7.98
N ALA A 9 9.67 -11.65 7.38
CA ALA A 9 8.22 -11.68 7.58
C ALA A 9 7.46 -11.17 6.35
N ILE A 10 6.22 -11.66 6.19
CA ILE A 10 5.28 -11.21 5.17
C ILE A 10 3.97 -10.88 5.87
N TYR A 11 3.51 -9.65 5.75
CA TYR A 11 2.18 -9.21 6.14
C TYR A 11 1.34 -8.95 4.90
N SER A 12 0.06 -9.33 4.93
CA SER A 12 -0.81 -9.22 3.76
C SER A 12 -2.18 -8.68 4.11
N SER A 13 -2.72 -7.86 3.23
CA SER A 13 -4.16 -7.64 3.19
C SER A 13 -4.91 -8.99 3.14
N PRO A 14 -6.03 -9.14 3.86
CA PRO A 14 -6.87 -10.34 3.78
C PRO A 14 -7.70 -10.42 2.49
N ILE A 15 -7.71 -9.40 1.65
CA ILE A 15 -8.41 -9.42 0.38
C ILE A 15 -7.78 -10.47 -0.55
N ASN A 16 -8.59 -11.37 -1.11
CA ASN A 16 -8.17 -12.57 -1.83
C ASN A 16 -7.01 -12.36 -2.82
N ARG A 17 -7.04 -11.33 -3.66
CA ARG A 17 -5.98 -11.05 -4.64
C ARG A 17 -4.61 -10.76 -3.99
N ALA A 18 -4.61 -10.09 -2.86
CA ALA A 18 -3.39 -9.82 -2.10
C ALA A 18 -2.91 -11.06 -1.35
N MET A 19 -3.83 -11.77 -0.68
CA MET A 19 -3.56 -13.01 0.04
C MET A 19 -2.93 -14.07 -0.89
N GLN A 20 -3.49 -14.30 -2.09
CA GLN A 20 -2.94 -15.23 -3.08
C GLN A 20 -1.52 -14.81 -3.51
N THR A 21 -1.28 -13.52 -3.72
CA THR A 21 0.06 -13.00 -4.01
C THR A 21 1.02 -13.27 -2.86
N ALA A 22 0.60 -13.00 -1.62
CA ALA A 22 1.40 -13.24 -0.44
C ALA A 22 1.76 -14.72 -0.24
N GLU A 23 0.83 -15.63 -0.50
CA GLU A 23 1.05 -17.08 -0.46
C GLU A 23 2.09 -17.54 -1.49
N ILE A 24 2.01 -17.00 -2.73
CA ILE A 24 3.01 -17.30 -3.77
C ILE A 24 4.40 -16.80 -3.35
N VAL A 25 4.48 -15.56 -2.87
CA VAL A 25 5.73 -14.98 -2.35
C VAL A 25 6.25 -15.78 -1.17
N GLY A 26 5.38 -16.13 -0.23
CA GLY A 26 5.72 -16.90 0.96
C GLY A 26 6.30 -18.26 0.66
N LYS A 27 5.74 -18.99 -0.31
CA LYS A 27 6.28 -20.26 -0.80
C LYS A 27 7.70 -20.13 -1.36
N HIS A 28 8.01 -18.99 -1.98
CA HIS A 28 9.34 -18.77 -2.55
C HIS A 28 10.38 -18.34 -1.50
N CYS A 29 9.95 -17.73 -0.41
CA CYS A 29 10.81 -17.24 0.67
C CYS A 29 10.85 -18.17 1.88
N ASP A 30 10.04 -19.24 1.90
CA ASP A 30 9.78 -20.12 3.05
C ASP A 30 9.28 -19.35 4.29
N VAL A 31 8.41 -18.37 4.05
CA VAL A 31 7.81 -17.52 5.09
C VAL A 31 6.29 -17.56 4.97
N LYS A 32 5.59 -17.91 6.06
CA LYS A 32 4.13 -17.92 6.08
C LYS A 32 3.59 -16.49 6.22
N PRO A 33 2.69 -16.04 5.31
CA PRO A 33 2.05 -14.73 5.42
C PRO A 33 1.17 -14.60 6.67
N ILE A 34 1.16 -13.40 7.23
CA ILE A 34 0.31 -12.98 8.35
C ILE A 34 -0.71 -11.98 7.79
N LEU A 35 -2.00 -12.23 7.99
CA LEU A 35 -3.04 -11.32 7.55
C LEU A 35 -3.16 -10.13 8.50
N ASP A 36 -3.34 -8.94 7.93
CA ASP A 36 -3.48 -7.69 8.69
C ASP A 36 -4.45 -6.73 7.97
N ASP A 37 -5.54 -6.38 8.66
CA ASP A 37 -6.60 -5.55 8.11
C ASP A 37 -6.14 -4.11 7.81
N ARG A 38 -5.07 -3.65 8.43
CA ARG A 38 -4.49 -2.33 8.14
C ARG A 38 -3.94 -2.21 6.71
N LEU A 39 -3.77 -3.34 6.01
CA LEU A 39 -3.28 -3.42 4.63
C LEU A 39 -4.38 -3.53 3.57
N ILE A 40 -5.67 -3.47 3.94
CA ILE A 40 -6.77 -3.52 2.97
C ILE A 40 -6.72 -2.33 2.00
N GLU A 41 -7.42 -2.46 0.86
CA GLU A 41 -7.60 -1.37 -0.09
C GLU A 41 -8.51 -0.28 0.51
N LEU A 42 -8.55 0.89 -0.12
CA LEU A 42 -9.52 1.93 0.17
C LEU A 42 -10.94 1.35 0.32
N ASP A 43 -11.57 1.62 1.45
CA ASP A 43 -12.98 1.28 1.61
C ASP A 43 -13.85 2.29 0.84
N MET A 44 -14.53 1.78 -0.17
CA MET A 44 -15.42 2.56 -1.03
C MET A 44 -16.82 2.76 -0.44
N GLY A 45 -17.06 2.33 0.80
CA GLY A 45 -18.35 2.50 1.48
C GLY A 45 -19.52 1.99 0.63
N LYS A 46 -20.52 2.85 0.39
CA LYS A 46 -21.69 2.51 -0.43
C LYS A 46 -21.38 2.19 -1.89
N PHE A 47 -20.21 2.59 -2.38
CA PHE A 47 -19.79 2.32 -3.77
C PHE A 47 -19.11 0.96 -3.94
N THR A 48 -18.91 0.22 -2.85
CA THR A 48 -18.31 -1.12 -2.91
C THR A 48 -19.17 -2.04 -3.78
N MET A 49 -18.54 -2.73 -4.73
CA MET A 49 -19.16 -3.62 -5.73
C MET A 49 -20.05 -2.92 -6.76
N MET A 50 -20.15 -1.61 -6.79
CA MET A 50 -20.84 -0.89 -7.86
C MET A 50 -19.93 -0.76 -9.10
N PRO A 51 -20.47 -0.87 -10.32
CA PRO A 51 -19.73 -0.59 -11.55
C PRO A 51 -19.25 0.87 -11.58
N TYR A 52 -18.01 1.07 -12.04
CA TYR A 52 -17.42 2.40 -12.10
C TYR A 52 -18.25 3.41 -12.90
N ASP A 53 -18.81 2.97 -14.04
CA ASP A 53 -19.62 3.82 -14.92
C ASP A 53 -20.89 4.34 -14.23
N GLU A 54 -21.54 3.51 -13.41
CA GLU A 54 -22.71 3.91 -12.61
C GLU A 54 -22.31 4.93 -11.52
N ILE A 55 -21.19 4.69 -10.84
CA ILE A 55 -20.67 5.64 -9.86
C ILE A 55 -20.35 6.96 -10.54
N PHE A 56 -19.64 6.92 -11.66
CA PHE A 56 -19.21 8.11 -12.39
C PHE A 56 -20.39 8.92 -12.90
N ALA A 57 -21.41 8.27 -13.44
CA ALA A 57 -22.62 8.93 -13.94
C ALA A 57 -23.39 9.68 -12.84
N SER A 58 -23.41 9.14 -11.61
CA SER A 58 -24.18 9.68 -10.50
C SER A 58 -23.40 10.65 -9.60
N HIS A 59 -22.08 10.43 -9.44
CA HIS A 59 -21.23 11.10 -8.47
C HIS A 59 -19.95 11.71 -9.08
N GLY A 60 -19.73 11.57 -10.40
CA GLY A 60 -18.51 11.99 -11.05
C GLY A 60 -17.29 11.13 -10.65
N ASN A 61 -16.09 11.70 -10.74
CA ASN A 61 -14.88 10.95 -10.42
C ASN A 61 -14.66 10.85 -8.89
N VAL A 62 -15.20 9.80 -8.28
CA VAL A 62 -15.10 9.58 -6.83
C VAL A 62 -13.65 9.32 -6.37
N PHE A 63 -12.80 8.76 -7.21
CA PHE A 63 -11.39 8.58 -6.89
C PHE A 63 -10.65 9.93 -6.81
N LEU A 64 -10.91 10.84 -7.74
CA LEU A 64 -10.37 12.20 -7.64
C LEU A 64 -10.86 12.89 -6.37
N LYS A 65 -12.17 12.81 -6.10
CA LYS A 65 -12.78 13.37 -4.88
C LYS A 65 -12.19 12.78 -3.59
N PHE A 66 -11.82 11.50 -3.59
CA PHE A 66 -11.12 10.86 -2.47
C PHE A 66 -9.78 11.54 -2.20
N TYR A 67 -8.96 11.73 -3.23
CA TYR A 67 -7.66 12.40 -3.08
C TYR A 67 -7.78 13.89 -2.75
N GLU A 68 -8.86 14.55 -3.16
CA GLU A 68 -9.18 15.94 -2.81
C GLU A 68 -9.77 16.10 -1.40
N GLY A 69 -10.08 15.01 -0.72
CA GLY A 69 -10.69 15.03 0.61
C GLY A 69 -12.12 15.56 0.63
N SER A 70 -12.90 15.30 -0.44
CA SER A 70 -14.28 15.78 -0.58
C SER A 70 -15.20 15.21 0.47
N LEU A 71 -15.94 16.08 1.17
CA LEU A 71 -16.96 15.69 2.15
C LEU A 71 -18.13 14.92 1.52
N GLU A 72 -18.42 15.16 0.25
CA GLU A 72 -19.49 14.46 -0.48
C GLU A 72 -19.32 12.94 -0.43
N ILE A 73 -18.09 12.45 -0.69
CA ILE A 73 -17.84 11.00 -0.68
C ILE A 73 -17.75 10.43 0.73
N SER A 74 -17.28 11.20 1.69
CA SER A 74 -17.26 10.80 3.11
C SER A 74 -18.66 10.51 3.64
N HIS A 75 -19.67 11.28 3.24
CA HIS A 75 -21.08 11.04 3.60
C HIS A 75 -21.63 9.73 3.01
N ASN A 76 -20.98 9.17 2.01
CA ASN A 76 -21.28 7.84 1.44
C ASN A 76 -20.50 6.70 2.10
N GLY A 77 -19.78 6.98 3.18
CA GLY A 77 -19.02 6.00 3.94
C GLY A 77 -17.69 5.63 3.29
N VAL A 78 -17.22 6.40 2.29
CA VAL A 78 -15.88 6.20 1.71
C VAL A 78 -14.84 6.61 2.74
N GLU A 79 -13.86 5.75 2.97
CA GLU A 79 -12.72 6.03 3.84
C GLU A 79 -11.96 7.27 3.33
N SER A 80 -11.55 8.16 4.21
CA SER A 80 -10.75 9.33 3.82
C SER A 80 -9.29 8.93 3.58
N PHE A 81 -8.58 9.73 2.77
CA PHE A 81 -7.14 9.51 2.54
C PHE A 81 -6.32 9.53 3.85
N SER A 82 -6.70 10.38 4.80
CA SER A 82 -6.05 10.46 6.11
C SER A 82 -6.27 9.22 6.97
N GLU A 83 -7.43 8.57 6.87
CA GLU A 83 -7.69 7.30 7.56
C GLU A 83 -6.88 6.16 6.94
N VAL A 84 -6.83 6.06 5.60
CA VAL A 84 -5.93 5.12 4.90
C VAL A 84 -4.49 5.34 5.36
N GLN A 85 -4.01 6.58 5.35
CA GLN A 85 -2.66 6.91 5.76
C GLN A 85 -2.39 6.52 7.21
N LYS A 86 -3.32 6.79 8.12
CA LYS A 86 -3.20 6.44 9.53
C LYS A 86 -3.02 4.93 9.73
N ARG A 87 -3.96 4.11 9.22
CA ARG A 87 -3.89 2.65 9.42
C ARG A 87 -2.65 2.03 8.78
N VAL A 88 -2.22 2.55 7.63
CA VAL A 88 -1.01 2.07 6.96
C VAL A 88 0.24 2.41 7.78
N PHE A 89 0.31 3.59 8.39
CA PHE A 89 1.44 3.92 9.26
C PHE A 89 1.40 3.20 10.61
N ASP A 90 0.23 2.83 11.11
CA ASP A 90 0.11 1.98 12.29
C ASP A 90 0.75 0.59 12.07
N ILE A 91 0.62 -0.01 10.88
CA ILE A 91 1.35 -1.26 10.59
C ILE A 91 2.83 -1.01 10.26
N VAL A 92 3.17 0.06 9.56
CA VAL A 92 4.59 0.40 9.27
C VAL A 92 5.36 0.58 10.58
N ASP A 93 4.83 1.31 11.54
CA ASP A 93 5.48 1.52 12.84
C ASP A 93 5.55 0.22 13.66
N PHE A 94 4.51 -0.61 13.60
CA PHE A 94 4.56 -1.94 14.20
C PHE A 94 5.69 -2.79 13.60
N VAL A 95 5.80 -2.84 12.28
CA VAL A 95 6.85 -3.60 11.57
C VAL A 95 8.23 -3.06 11.89
N LYS A 96 8.43 -1.74 11.87
CA LYS A 96 9.70 -1.08 12.24
C LYS A 96 10.18 -1.49 13.63
N ASN A 97 9.25 -1.55 14.60
CA ASN A 97 9.59 -1.88 15.98
C ASN A 97 9.88 -3.37 16.16
N LYS A 98 9.13 -4.22 15.47
CA LYS A 98 9.21 -5.69 15.63
C LYS A 98 10.36 -6.30 14.83
N HIS A 99 10.70 -5.75 13.67
CA HIS A 99 11.60 -6.33 12.67
C HIS A 99 12.81 -5.41 12.40
N LYS A 100 13.48 -4.97 13.46
CA LYS A 100 14.66 -4.10 13.34
C LYS A 100 15.80 -4.77 12.57
N GLY A 101 16.26 -4.10 11.51
CA GLY A 101 17.35 -4.61 10.67
C GLY A 101 16.95 -5.77 9.74
N GLU A 102 15.66 -6.07 9.61
CA GLU A 102 15.14 -7.15 8.81
C GLU A 102 14.44 -6.63 7.54
N ASN A 103 14.34 -7.50 6.53
CA ASN A 103 13.53 -7.24 5.35
C ASN A 103 12.13 -7.82 5.54
N VAL A 104 11.11 -7.00 5.44
CA VAL A 104 9.71 -7.38 5.56
C VAL A 104 8.95 -7.03 4.29
N VAL A 105 8.07 -7.92 3.85
CA VAL A 105 7.17 -7.69 2.72
C VAL A 105 5.79 -7.33 3.24
N LEU A 106 5.24 -6.22 2.75
CA LEU A 106 3.83 -5.85 2.92
C LEU A 106 3.12 -6.06 1.59
N VAL A 107 2.19 -7.01 1.51
CA VAL A 107 1.37 -7.25 0.32
C VAL A 107 0.05 -6.51 0.49
N THR A 108 -0.12 -5.46 -0.30
CA THR A 108 -1.22 -4.53 -0.16
C THR A 108 -1.72 -4.04 -1.53
N HIS A 109 -2.33 -2.89 -1.60
CA HIS A 109 -3.02 -2.35 -2.75
C HIS A 109 -2.50 -0.95 -3.11
N MET A 110 -3.09 -0.35 -4.15
CA MET A 110 -2.63 0.90 -4.73
C MET A 110 -2.71 2.06 -3.74
N ASP A 111 -3.86 2.29 -3.10
CA ASP A 111 -4.07 3.46 -2.26
C ASP A 111 -3.23 3.42 -0.96
N PRO A 112 -3.09 2.28 -0.26
CA PRO A 112 -2.11 2.13 0.81
C PRO A 112 -0.67 2.45 0.41
N ILE A 113 -0.22 1.99 -0.78
CA ILE A 113 1.13 2.31 -1.27
C ILE A 113 1.27 3.81 -1.53
N LYS A 114 0.29 4.44 -2.17
CA LYS A 114 0.27 5.88 -2.38
C LYS A 114 0.25 6.67 -1.07
N ALA A 115 -0.46 6.18 -0.06
CA ALA A 115 -0.47 6.78 1.28
C ALA A 115 0.92 6.78 1.92
N MET A 116 1.69 5.68 1.77
CA MET A 116 3.09 5.62 2.22
C MET A 116 3.96 6.62 1.44
N ILE A 117 3.86 6.64 0.11
CA ILE A 117 4.63 7.55 -0.76
C ILE A 117 4.34 9.01 -0.38
N GLY A 118 3.07 9.36 -0.26
CA GLY A 118 2.64 10.70 0.12
C GLY A 118 3.23 11.17 1.44
N LYS A 119 3.25 10.31 2.44
CA LYS A 119 3.84 10.63 3.75
C LYS A 119 5.35 10.81 3.68
N VAL A 120 6.05 9.86 3.02
CA VAL A 120 7.53 9.88 2.94
C VAL A 120 8.02 11.11 2.17
N LEU A 121 7.34 11.47 1.10
CA LEU A 121 7.74 12.59 0.25
C LEU A 121 7.04 13.91 0.61
N SER A 122 6.21 13.93 1.66
CA SER A 122 5.41 15.09 2.07
C SER A 122 4.55 15.67 0.93
N LEU A 123 3.99 14.77 0.10
CA LEU A 123 3.14 15.15 -1.02
C LEU A 123 1.70 15.36 -0.55
N LYS A 124 1.03 16.34 -1.16
CA LYS A 124 -0.41 16.50 -1.02
C LYS A 124 -1.13 15.33 -1.70
N SER A 125 -2.25 14.91 -1.12
CA SER A 125 -3.02 13.77 -1.64
C SER A 125 -3.46 13.94 -3.09
N GLU A 126 -3.83 15.14 -3.51
CA GLU A 126 -4.29 15.42 -4.88
C GLU A 126 -3.23 15.08 -5.94
N ILE A 127 -1.94 15.23 -5.60
CA ILE A 127 -0.83 14.87 -6.50
C ILE A 127 -0.77 13.36 -6.70
N LEU A 128 -1.11 12.59 -5.67
CA LEU A 128 -1.04 11.12 -5.70
C LEU A 128 -2.09 10.49 -6.63
N PHE A 129 -3.15 11.20 -6.97
CA PHE A 129 -4.10 10.77 -7.99
C PHE A 129 -3.40 10.50 -9.34
N GLN A 130 -2.38 11.29 -9.69
CA GLN A 130 -1.63 11.15 -10.93
C GLN A 130 -0.61 10.01 -10.92
N LEU A 131 -0.34 9.41 -9.75
CA LEU A 131 0.61 8.31 -9.63
C LEU A 131 -0.08 6.99 -9.92
N ILE A 132 0.48 6.19 -10.83
CA ILE A 132 0.01 4.84 -11.13
C ILE A 132 0.94 3.84 -10.44
N ILE A 133 0.37 2.95 -9.63
CA ILE A 133 1.08 1.81 -9.07
C ILE A 133 0.70 0.57 -9.86
N ALA A 134 1.68 -0.04 -10.52
CA ALA A 134 1.46 -1.22 -11.35
C ALA A 134 1.16 -2.47 -10.49
N ASN A 135 0.30 -3.35 -11.01
CA ASN A 135 0.04 -4.63 -10.36
C ASN A 135 1.31 -5.48 -10.26
N ALA A 136 1.47 -6.18 -9.15
CA ALA A 136 2.62 -7.02 -8.84
C ALA A 136 3.99 -6.27 -8.91
N SER A 137 3.99 -4.95 -8.79
CA SER A 137 5.21 -4.16 -8.68
C SER A 137 5.78 -4.17 -7.28
N LEU A 138 7.10 -3.98 -7.18
CA LEU A 138 7.79 -3.74 -5.93
C LEU A 138 7.98 -2.24 -5.72
N ASN A 139 7.57 -1.79 -4.53
CA ASN A 139 7.77 -0.44 -4.05
C ASN A 139 8.61 -0.55 -2.78
N VAL A 140 9.83 -0.05 -2.80
CA VAL A 140 10.82 -0.30 -1.75
C VAL A 140 11.00 0.93 -0.89
N PHE A 141 10.76 0.75 0.39
CA PHE A 141 11.01 1.74 1.42
C PHE A 141 12.16 1.26 2.30
N LYS A 142 13.00 2.17 2.70
CA LYS A 142 14.07 1.94 3.68
C LYS A 142 13.88 2.88 4.86
N TYR A 143 14.26 2.46 6.03
CA TYR A 143 14.27 3.34 7.18
C TYR A 143 15.52 3.10 8.03
N ASP A 144 15.98 4.15 8.67
CA ASP A 144 16.91 4.13 9.79
C ASP A 144 16.19 4.62 11.07
N ASP A 145 16.93 4.88 12.13
CA ASP A 145 16.35 5.28 13.41
C ASP A 145 15.58 6.62 13.34
N GLN A 146 15.84 7.46 12.35
CA GLN A 146 15.29 8.81 12.26
C GLN A 146 14.46 9.06 11.01
N ASN A 147 14.77 8.38 9.90
CA ASN A 147 14.24 8.72 8.59
C ASN A 147 13.60 7.52 7.90
N PHE A 148 12.62 7.82 7.04
CA PHE A 148 11.95 6.86 6.18
C PHE A 148 12.15 7.29 4.72
N TYR A 149 12.73 6.44 3.91
CA TYR A 149 13.14 6.74 2.54
C TYR A 149 12.34 5.92 1.53
N LEU A 150 12.02 6.52 0.40
CA LEU A 150 11.52 5.81 -0.77
C LEU A 150 12.70 5.48 -1.70
N SER A 151 13.00 4.19 -1.82
CA SER A 151 14.13 3.71 -2.63
C SER A 151 13.74 3.36 -4.05
N SER A 152 12.54 2.85 -4.28
CA SER A 152 12.06 2.46 -5.61
C SER A 152 10.53 2.46 -5.69
N ILE A 153 9.99 2.80 -6.85
CA ILE A 153 8.57 2.72 -7.20
C ILE A 153 8.42 1.89 -8.46
N ASN A 154 7.35 1.06 -8.51
CA ASN A 154 6.98 0.28 -9.71
C ASN A 154 8.11 -0.60 -10.26
N SER A 155 9.01 -1.08 -9.43
CA SER A 155 10.06 -1.96 -9.92
C SER A 155 9.50 -3.35 -10.23
N MET A 156 9.83 -3.84 -11.42
CA MET A 156 9.48 -5.19 -11.88
C MET A 156 10.68 -6.14 -11.80
N ASN A 157 11.85 -5.67 -11.35
CA ASN A 157 13.07 -6.45 -11.22
C ASN A 157 13.82 -6.09 -9.93
N SER A 158 14.16 -7.08 -9.11
CA SER A 158 14.85 -6.90 -7.82
C SER A 158 16.37 -6.76 -7.90
N SER A 159 16.98 -6.92 -9.09
CA SER A 159 18.44 -6.95 -9.24
C SER A 159 19.16 -5.65 -8.82
N ARG A 160 18.44 -4.57 -8.61
CA ARG A 160 19.00 -3.25 -8.23
C ARG A 160 18.82 -2.88 -6.75
N PHE A 161 18.24 -3.75 -5.91
CA PHE A 161 17.97 -3.39 -4.51
C PHE A 161 19.13 -3.59 -3.55
N HIS A 162 20.24 -4.19 -4.04
CA HIS A 162 21.41 -4.54 -3.23
C HIS A 162 22.48 -3.45 -3.16
N GLU A 163 22.34 -2.36 -3.89
CA GLU A 163 23.28 -1.25 -3.78
C GLU A 163 22.97 -0.45 -2.51
N SER A 164 23.81 -0.64 -1.51
CA SER A 164 23.78 0.13 -0.24
C SER A 164 24.19 1.58 -0.50
N PHE A 165 23.55 2.50 0.19
CA PHE A 165 24.07 3.83 0.42
C PHE A 165 25.27 3.75 1.33
#